data_8f6b939961b8e4cefb2e95b0167ed777
#
_entry.id   8f6b939961b8e4cefb2e95b0167ed777
#
_cell.length_a   1.000
_cell.length_b   1.000
_cell.length_c   1.000
_cell.angle_alpha   90.00
_cell.angle_beta   90.00
_cell.angle_gamma   90.00
#
_symmetry.space_group_name_H-M   'P 1'
#
loop_
_entity.id
_entity.type
_entity.pdbx_description
1 polymer ?
#
loop_
_entity_poly.entity_id
_entity_poly.type
_entity_poly.pdbx_seq_one_letter_code
_entity_poly.pdbx_strand_id
1 'polypeptide(L)'
;MRRPTTSRGCGRRAASRSTLTLLAVLFASQAFFGTCLAQDYPTRTIRIIVPFGAGGPADVAARLLGNALQESLKQAFVIENRPGAGAVIGTQEAAKSAPDGYTLLMMSNTQTANESLVPQRKYQLMRDLVPIAPINVSDLVIVVHPSVPARTLAEFVALASSGQGTPYHMAGELFKTMAGIDLVHVPYRNSGEARNGVIGGQVQMMIDAVTTMAPNVNQGQVRALATTGKTRSSVLPEVPTVEEAGLPGYEAAIWLGLMAPTGTPKPVIEKLNGAINDAVKRPEIVKLWADQGALPMSMTPEEFDKFLRSDIVKWADVVKLFPDKP
;
A
#
# COMPACT_ATOMS: atom_id res chain seq x y z
N MET A 1 17.46 107.55 -11.55
CA MET A 1 17.49 107.63 -10.08
C MET A 1 16.43 106.68 -9.50
N ARG A 2 16.77 106.01 -8.40
CA ARG A 2 16.04 105.09 -7.50
C ARG A 2 16.27 103.65 -7.79
N ARG A 3 16.92 103.02 -6.82
CA ARG A 3 17.28 101.60 -6.69
C ARG A 3 16.07 100.75 -6.25
N PRO A 4 15.98 99.49 -6.58
CA PRO A 4 15.02 98.56 -6.00
C PRO A 4 15.58 97.81 -4.78
N THR A 5 14.76 97.60 -3.83
CA THR A 5 15.00 96.85 -2.56
C THR A 5 14.76 95.31 -2.79
N THR A 6 15.69 94.58 -2.33
CA THR A 6 15.61 93.09 -2.25
C THR A 6 14.78 92.64 -1.05
N SER A 7 13.82 91.69 -1.26
CA SER A 7 13.23 90.90 -0.17
C SER A 7 13.56 89.41 -0.35
N ARG A 8 14.30 88.87 0.62
CA ARG A 8 14.57 87.48 0.69
C ARG A 8 13.37 86.77 1.28
N GLY A 9 12.74 85.86 0.50
CA GLY A 9 11.69 84.98 0.94
C GLY A 9 12.30 83.67 1.45
N CYS A 10 12.01 83.34 2.71
CA CYS A 10 12.40 82.15 3.44
C CYS A 10 11.51 80.97 2.99
N GLY A 11 12.01 80.06 2.14
CA GLY A 11 11.32 78.83 1.78
C GLY A 11 11.53 77.74 2.82
N ARG A 12 10.56 77.56 3.70
CA ARG A 12 10.52 76.39 4.64
C ARG A 12 10.21 75.11 3.89
N ARG A 13 11.14 74.18 3.98
CA ARG A 13 11.04 72.82 3.46
C ARG A 13 9.87 72.06 4.14
N ALA A 14 8.80 71.82 3.39
CA ALA A 14 7.71 70.92 3.73
C ALA A 14 7.91 69.57 3.04
N ALA A 15 8.99 68.86 3.38
CA ALA A 15 9.27 67.54 2.85
C ALA A 15 9.75 66.64 3.98
N SER A 16 8.83 66.11 4.77
CA SER A 16 9.19 65.10 5.80
C SER A 16 8.02 64.28 6.34
N ARG A 17 6.76 64.62 6.10
CA ARG A 17 5.67 63.84 6.69
C ARG A 17 5.09 62.73 5.78
N SER A 18 5.14 62.90 4.47
CA SER A 18 4.59 61.95 3.48
C SER A 18 5.50 60.72 3.29
N THR A 19 6.84 60.90 3.39
CA THR A 19 7.80 59.78 3.27
C THR A 19 7.83 58.87 4.48
N LEU A 20 7.61 59.37 5.70
CA LEU A 20 7.53 58.52 6.88
C LEU A 20 6.24 57.69 6.89
N THR A 21 5.13 58.20 6.40
CA THR A 21 3.85 57.49 6.35
C THR A 21 3.89 56.35 5.31
N LEU A 22 4.56 56.53 4.16
CA LEU A 22 4.74 55.49 3.16
C LEU A 22 5.64 54.33 3.65
N LEU A 23 6.74 54.64 4.37
CA LEU A 23 7.59 53.62 4.95
C LEU A 23 6.88 52.81 6.06
N ALA A 24 6.04 53.43 6.89
CA ALA A 24 5.28 52.75 7.92
C ALA A 24 4.22 51.80 7.34
N VAL A 25 3.58 52.15 6.20
CA VAL A 25 2.63 51.28 5.51
C VAL A 25 3.33 50.08 4.84
N LEU A 26 4.54 50.27 4.28
CA LEU A 26 5.33 49.15 3.72
C LEU A 26 5.84 48.21 4.80
N PHE A 27 6.19 48.67 5.99
CA PHE A 27 6.60 47.82 7.11
C PHE A 27 5.44 47.09 7.76
N ALA A 28 4.24 47.68 7.77
CA ALA A 28 3.04 47.01 8.29
C ALA A 28 2.53 45.90 7.35
N SER A 29 2.78 45.99 6.02
CA SER A 29 2.39 44.95 5.07
C SER A 29 3.31 43.70 5.12
N GLN A 30 4.52 43.79 5.64
CA GLN A 30 5.41 42.63 5.83
C GLN A 30 5.12 41.84 7.11
N ALA A 31 4.42 42.44 8.09
CA ALA A 31 4.04 41.72 9.33
C ALA A 31 2.83 40.77 9.15
N PHE A 32 2.15 40.78 7.99
CA PHE A 32 1.05 39.88 7.63
C PHE A 32 1.46 38.66 6.81
N PHE A 33 2.75 38.40 6.59
CA PHE A 33 3.21 37.04 6.32
C PHE A 33 3.11 36.26 7.63
N GLY A 34 1.84 36.02 7.99
CA GLY A 34 1.48 35.22 9.14
C GLY A 34 2.24 33.90 9.05
N THR A 35 2.93 33.55 10.10
CA THR A 35 3.29 32.19 10.40
C THR A 35 2.08 31.33 10.03
N CYS A 36 2.16 30.67 8.90
CA CYS A 36 1.32 29.53 8.60
C CYS A 36 1.66 28.53 9.70
N LEU A 37 0.98 28.66 10.84
CA LEU A 37 1.00 27.65 11.90
C LEU A 37 0.67 26.38 11.13
N ALA A 38 1.62 25.49 11.02
CA ALA A 38 1.40 24.15 10.48
C ALA A 38 0.17 23.63 11.23
N GLN A 39 -0.98 23.62 10.55
CA GLN A 39 -2.21 23.09 11.17
C GLN A 39 -1.86 21.76 11.77
N ASP A 40 -2.22 21.55 13.03
CA ASP A 40 -1.95 20.30 13.74
C ASP A 40 -2.60 19.16 12.95
N TYR A 41 -1.86 18.58 12.00
CA TYR A 41 -2.33 17.43 11.25
C TYR A 41 -2.26 16.19 12.15
N PRO A 42 -3.27 15.31 12.15
CA PRO A 42 -4.59 15.43 11.51
C PRO A 42 -5.60 16.16 12.41
N THR A 43 -6.53 16.92 11.81
CA THR A 43 -7.63 17.62 12.50
C THR A 43 -9.02 17.06 12.16
N ARG A 44 -9.08 16.09 11.25
CA ARG A 44 -10.32 15.44 10.79
C ARG A 44 -10.06 14.00 10.42
N THR A 45 -11.12 13.26 10.16
CA THR A 45 -11.09 11.86 9.76
C THR A 45 -10.18 11.62 8.56
N ILE A 46 -9.34 10.59 8.63
CA ILE A 46 -8.49 10.10 7.54
C ILE A 46 -9.16 8.89 6.89
N ARG A 47 -9.21 8.88 5.57
CA ARG A 47 -9.75 7.80 4.76
C ARG A 47 -8.61 6.93 4.23
N ILE A 48 -8.72 5.60 4.40
CA ILE A 48 -7.82 4.64 3.77
C ILE A 48 -8.61 3.89 2.69
N ILE A 49 -8.27 4.11 1.43
CA ILE A 49 -8.79 3.34 0.31
C ILE A 49 -8.06 2.01 0.27
N VAL A 50 -8.82 0.92 0.37
CA VAL A 50 -8.35 -0.46 0.20
C VAL A 50 -8.85 -0.94 -1.16
N PRO A 51 -7.97 -1.08 -2.18
CA PRO A 51 -8.38 -1.41 -3.54
C PRO A 51 -8.70 -2.91 -3.73
N PHE A 52 -9.07 -3.58 -2.64
CA PHE A 52 -9.38 -4.99 -2.56
C PHE A 52 -10.72 -5.21 -1.84
N GLY A 53 -11.30 -6.41 -2.02
CA GLY A 53 -12.53 -6.79 -1.34
C GLY A 53 -12.36 -6.90 0.17
N ALA A 54 -13.45 -6.71 0.90
CA ALA A 54 -13.50 -6.88 2.35
C ALA A 54 -13.13 -8.32 2.76
N GLY A 55 -12.56 -8.47 3.96
CA GLY A 55 -12.14 -9.76 4.53
C GLY A 55 -10.87 -10.36 3.93
N GLY A 56 -10.23 -9.68 2.99
CA GLY A 56 -8.89 -10.03 2.51
C GLY A 56 -7.79 -9.48 3.43
N PRO A 57 -6.53 -9.93 3.24
CA PRO A 57 -5.41 -9.51 4.10
C PRO A 57 -5.21 -8.00 4.20
N ALA A 58 -5.38 -7.28 3.08
CA ALA A 58 -5.25 -5.83 3.06
C ALA A 58 -6.37 -5.10 3.85
N ASP A 59 -7.61 -5.62 3.80
CA ASP A 59 -8.72 -5.06 4.57
C ASP A 59 -8.53 -5.30 6.07
N VAL A 60 -8.15 -6.51 6.45
CA VAL A 60 -7.88 -6.89 7.85
C VAL A 60 -6.74 -6.03 8.42
N ALA A 61 -5.63 -5.92 7.69
CA ALA A 61 -4.48 -5.11 8.11
C ALA A 61 -4.83 -3.61 8.20
N ALA A 62 -5.63 -3.08 7.25
CA ALA A 62 -6.06 -1.69 7.25
C ALA A 62 -6.91 -1.35 8.48
N ARG A 63 -7.83 -2.24 8.87
CA ARG A 63 -8.70 -2.05 10.05
C ARG A 63 -7.89 -2.12 11.34
N LEU A 64 -6.99 -3.08 11.46
CA LEU A 64 -6.10 -3.21 12.63
C LEU A 64 -5.21 -1.95 12.77
N LEU A 65 -4.54 -1.56 11.70
CA LEU A 65 -3.70 -0.37 11.68
C LEU A 65 -4.50 0.91 11.93
N GLY A 66 -5.68 1.05 11.31
CA GLY A 66 -6.56 2.20 11.49
C GLY A 66 -6.95 2.41 12.94
N ASN A 67 -7.28 1.34 13.68
CA ASN A 67 -7.57 1.40 15.11
C ASN A 67 -6.34 1.89 15.90
N ALA A 68 -5.15 1.34 15.65
CA ALA A 68 -3.92 1.74 16.32
C ALA A 68 -3.54 3.20 16.03
N LEU A 69 -3.73 3.66 14.79
CA LEU A 69 -3.49 5.04 14.39
C LEU A 69 -4.51 6.01 15.00
N GLN A 70 -5.78 5.59 15.12
CA GLN A 70 -6.81 6.39 15.82
C GLN A 70 -6.43 6.65 17.27
N GLU A 71 -5.88 5.66 17.95
CA GLU A 71 -5.41 5.81 19.34
C GLU A 71 -4.24 6.79 19.45
N SER A 72 -3.29 6.76 18.52
CA SER A 72 -2.08 7.60 18.56
C SER A 72 -2.34 9.02 18.03
N LEU A 73 -3.08 9.16 16.93
CA LEU A 73 -3.31 10.44 16.25
C LEU A 73 -4.60 11.15 16.69
N LYS A 74 -5.43 10.52 17.54
CA LYS A 74 -6.69 11.06 18.08
C LYS A 74 -7.69 11.49 17.00
N GLN A 75 -7.62 10.87 15.80
CA GLN A 75 -8.54 11.08 14.69
C GLN A 75 -9.02 9.75 14.13
N ALA A 76 -10.26 9.69 13.69
CA ALA A 76 -10.85 8.49 13.13
C ALA A 76 -10.19 8.10 11.80
N PHE A 77 -10.00 6.79 11.58
CA PHE A 77 -9.58 6.21 10.32
C PHE A 77 -10.73 5.40 9.72
N VAL A 78 -11.22 5.82 8.56
CA VAL A 78 -12.31 5.13 7.84
C VAL A 78 -11.71 4.28 6.72
N ILE A 79 -12.05 2.99 6.72
CA ILE A 79 -11.57 2.04 5.74
C ILE A 79 -12.63 1.87 4.65
N GLU A 80 -12.27 2.17 3.40
CA GLU A 80 -13.16 2.07 2.25
C GLU A 80 -12.63 1.04 1.25
N ASN A 81 -13.36 -0.07 1.08
CA ASN A 81 -13.03 -1.06 0.07
C ASN A 81 -13.48 -0.59 -1.31
N ARG A 82 -12.54 -0.46 -2.26
CA ARG A 82 -12.77 -0.04 -3.66
C ARG A 82 -12.16 -1.05 -4.63
N PRO A 83 -12.66 -2.30 -4.66
CA PRO A 83 -12.12 -3.33 -5.52
C PRO A 83 -12.43 -3.06 -7.00
N GLY A 84 -11.70 -3.75 -7.87
CA GLY A 84 -11.99 -3.80 -9.29
C GLY A 84 -10.76 -3.61 -10.19
N ALA A 85 -10.80 -4.26 -11.35
CA ALA A 85 -9.76 -4.26 -12.38
C ALA A 85 -8.35 -4.53 -11.80
N GLY A 86 -8.18 -5.57 -10.97
CA GLY A 86 -6.88 -5.87 -10.35
C GLY A 86 -6.35 -4.72 -9.48
N ALA A 87 -7.20 -4.11 -8.65
CA ALA A 87 -6.90 -2.96 -7.79
C ALA A 87 -6.70 -1.61 -8.52
N VAL A 88 -6.84 -1.54 -9.84
CA VAL A 88 -6.66 -0.29 -10.61
C VAL A 88 -7.68 0.78 -10.22
N ILE A 89 -8.96 0.40 -9.97
CA ILE A 89 -10.02 1.37 -9.66
C ILE A 89 -9.71 2.13 -8.38
N GLY A 90 -9.49 1.45 -7.28
CA GLY A 90 -9.21 2.09 -5.99
C GLY A 90 -7.88 2.84 -5.97
N THR A 91 -6.84 2.30 -6.63
CA THR A 91 -5.54 2.99 -6.76
C THR A 91 -5.67 4.30 -7.54
N GLN A 92 -6.44 4.30 -8.65
CA GLN A 92 -6.69 5.51 -9.43
C GLN A 92 -7.50 6.55 -8.64
N GLU A 93 -8.47 6.12 -7.82
CA GLU A 93 -9.22 7.02 -6.94
C GLU A 93 -8.31 7.70 -5.92
N ALA A 94 -7.43 6.92 -5.26
CA ALA A 94 -6.45 7.45 -4.33
C ALA A 94 -5.50 8.45 -5.01
N ALA A 95 -4.94 8.09 -6.18
CA ALA A 95 -4.01 8.93 -6.92
C ALA A 95 -4.60 10.28 -7.37
N LYS A 96 -5.93 10.36 -7.51
CA LYS A 96 -6.65 11.60 -7.88
C LYS A 96 -7.16 12.39 -6.68
N SER A 97 -6.99 11.89 -5.49
CA SER A 97 -7.44 12.57 -4.26
C SER A 97 -6.56 13.78 -3.95
N ALA A 98 -7.08 14.70 -3.13
CA ALA A 98 -6.32 15.86 -2.68
C ALA A 98 -5.03 15.44 -1.96
N PRO A 99 -3.88 16.09 -2.24
CA PRO A 99 -2.60 15.77 -1.62
C PRO A 99 -2.45 16.46 -0.26
N ASP A 100 -3.36 16.19 0.66
CA ASP A 100 -3.44 16.82 1.98
C ASP A 100 -3.24 15.83 3.13
N GLY A 101 -3.00 14.54 2.81
CA GLY A 101 -2.81 13.46 3.77
C GLY A 101 -4.09 12.86 4.36
N TYR A 102 -5.27 13.32 3.95
CA TYR A 102 -6.54 12.78 4.46
C TYR A 102 -7.14 11.66 3.61
N THR A 103 -6.51 11.33 2.49
CA THR A 103 -6.81 10.12 1.72
C THR A 103 -5.52 9.35 1.49
N LEU A 104 -5.50 8.12 1.97
CA LEU A 104 -4.36 7.22 1.86
C LEU A 104 -4.74 6.00 1.01
N LEU A 105 -3.77 5.38 0.37
CA LEU A 105 -3.92 4.12 -0.35
C LEU A 105 -3.28 3.00 0.46
N MET A 106 -4.06 1.96 0.79
CA MET A 106 -3.52 0.65 1.16
C MET A 106 -3.07 -0.06 -0.11
N MET A 107 -1.80 -0.43 -0.20
CA MET A 107 -1.23 -1.10 -1.36
C MET A 107 -0.59 -2.44 -1.00
N SER A 108 -0.34 -3.23 -2.02
CA SER A 108 0.45 -4.46 -1.98
C SER A 108 1.35 -4.54 -3.23
N ASN A 109 2.05 -5.64 -3.39
CA ASN A 109 2.77 -5.94 -4.63
C ASN A 109 1.87 -6.04 -5.89
N THR A 110 0.54 -6.01 -5.76
CA THR A 110 -0.36 -5.84 -6.91
C THR A 110 -0.09 -4.54 -7.67
N GLN A 111 0.11 -3.42 -6.96
CA GLN A 111 0.33 -2.13 -7.59
C GLN A 111 1.68 -2.05 -8.30
N THR A 112 2.72 -2.66 -7.74
CA THR A 112 4.04 -2.73 -8.39
C THR A 112 4.01 -3.64 -9.62
N ALA A 113 3.30 -4.77 -9.56
CA ALA A 113 3.09 -5.66 -10.70
C ALA A 113 2.27 -4.99 -11.82
N ASN A 114 1.25 -4.18 -11.46
CA ASN A 114 0.41 -3.47 -12.42
C ASN A 114 1.19 -2.46 -13.28
N GLU A 115 2.36 -2.01 -12.86
CA GLU A 115 3.23 -1.18 -13.68
C GLU A 115 3.61 -1.88 -15.01
N SER A 116 3.65 -3.20 -15.02
CA SER A 116 3.94 -4.02 -16.21
C SER A 116 2.70 -4.75 -16.77
N LEU A 117 1.78 -5.17 -15.88
CA LEU A 117 0.60 -5.94 -16.29
C LEU A 117 -0.50 -5.09 -16.92
N VAL A 118 -0.66 -3.83 -16.51
CA VAL A 118 -1.77 -2.98 -16.97
C VAL A 118 -1.21 -1.67 -17.54
N PRO A 119 -0.62 -1.72 -18.74
CA PRO A 119 0.02 -0.55 -19.34
C PRO A 119 -0.96 0.61 -19.63
N GLN A 120 -2.25 0.30 -19.87
CA GLN A 120 -3.30 1.28 -20.15
C GLN A 120 -3.92 1.93 -18.88
N ARG A 121 -3.41 1.62 -17.66
CA ARG A 121 -3.88 2.26 -16.42
C ARG A 121 -3.72 3.78 -16.48
N LYS A 122 -4.64 4.51 -15.86
CA LYS A 122 -4.67 5.98 -15.92
C LYS A 122 -3.90 6.66 -14.78
N TYR A 123 -2.92 5.96 -14.19
CA TYR A 123 -1.98 6.46 -13.18
C TYR A 123 -0.62 5.80 -13.38
N GLN A 124 0.42 6.39 -12.82
CA GLN A 124 1.74 5.79 -12.66
C GLN A 124 2.08 5.78 -11.17
N LEU A 125 2.39 4.61 -10.63
CA LEU A 125 2.48 4.41 -9.18
C LEU A 125 3.43 5.44 -8.53
N MET A 126 4.68 5.47 -8.98
CA MET A 126 5.73 6.31 -8.37
C MET A 126 5.74 7.77 -8.85
N ARG A 127 4.83 8.15 -9.74
CA ARG A 127 4.62 9.55 -10.17
C ARG A 127 3.47 10.19 -9.40
N ASP A 128 2.35 9.47 -9.27
CA ASP A 128 1.09 10.01 -8.79
C ASP A 128 0.85 9.74 -7.31
N LEU A 129 1.68 8.86 -6.73
CA LEU A 129 1.64 8.50 -5.30
C LEU A 129 3.04 8.53 -4.70
N VAL A 130 3.13 8.90 -3.43
CA VAL A 130 4.36 8.89 -2.63
C VAL A 130 4.26 7.86 -1.51
N PRO A 131 5.33 7.10 -1.23
CA PRO A 131 5.33 6.11 -0.16
C PRO A 131 5.28 6.77 1.21
N ILE A 132 4.55 6.15 2.14
CA ILE A 132 4.55 6.54 3.56
C ILE A 132 5.34 5.50 4.34
N ALA A 133 4.85 4.27 4.43
CA ALA A 133 5.51 3.17 5.16
C ALA A 133 4.98 1.81 4.68
N PRO A 134 5.80 0.74 4.74
CA PRO A 134 5.30 -0.62 4.73
C PRO A 134 4.66 -0.95 6.07
N ILE A 135 3.87 -2.02 6.11
CA ILE A 135 3.11 -2.44 7.29
C ILE A 135 3.54 -3.82 7.74
N ASN A 136 3.36 -4.81 6.88
CA ASN A 136 3.71 -6.20 7.15
C ASN A 136 4.02 -6.97 5.88
N VAL A 137 4.62 -8.14 6.05
CA VAL A 137 4.81 -9.16 5.02
C VAL A 137 4.31 -10.49 5.54
N SER A 138 3.74 -11.30 4.66
CA SER A 138 3.30 -12.66 4.94
C SER A 138 3.61 -13.55 3.76
N ASP A 139 3.95 -14.79 4.08
CA ASP A 139 4.03 -15.83 3.08
C ASP A 139 2.64 -16.19 2.55
N LEU A 140 2.62 -16.84 1.40
CA LEU A 140 1.44 -17.48 0.86
C LEU A 140 1.45 -18.95 1.20
N VAL A 141 0.29 -19.59 1.05
CA VAL A 141 0.14 -21.05 1.17
C VAL A 141 -0.61 -21.58 -0.05
N ILE A 142 -0.10 -22.66 -0.58
CA ILE A 142 -0.71 -23.43 -1.66
C ILE A 142 -1.62 -24.46 -1.00
N VAL A 143 -2.91 -24.38 -1.27
CA VAL A 143 -3.91 -25.30 -0.73
C VAL A 143 -4.71 -25.94 -1.83
N VAL A 144 -5.22 -27.15 -1.53
CA VAL A 144 -6.13 -27.89 -2.40
C VAL A 144 -7.37 -28.31 -1.62
N HIS A 145 -8.48 -28.54 -2.35
CA HIS A 145 -9.65 -29.18 -1.77
C HIS A 145 -9.28 -30.60 -1.28
N PRO A 146 -9.79 -31.10 -0.15
CA PRO A 146 -9.39 -32.40 0.41
C PRO A 146 -9.63 -33.60 -0.53
N SER A 147 -10.60 -33.51 -1.43
CA SER A 147 -10.90 -34.56 -2.41
C SER A 147 -9.89 -34.68 -3.55
N VAL A 148 -9.01 -33.71 -3.71
CA VAL A 148 -7.97 -33.75 -4.75
C VAL A 148 -6.96 -34.84 -4.39
N PRO A 149 -6.76 -35.89 -5.20
CA PRO A 149 -5.83 -36.94 -4.89
C PRO A 149 -4.37 -36.49 -5.15
N ALA A 150 -3.96 -35.39 -4.51
CA ALA A 150 -2.66 -34.80 -4.78
C ALA A 150 -1.53 -35.58 -4.10
N ARG A 151 -0.95 -36.52 -4.81
CA ARG A 151 0.42 -37.00 -4.56
C ARG A 151 1.41 -36.47 -5.61
N THR A 152 0.91 -35.84 -6.68
CA THR A 152 1.74 -35.21 -7.72
C THR A 152 1.11 -33.88 -8.12
N LEU A 153 1.92 -32.82 -8.13
CA LEU A 153 1.57 -31.50 -8.65
C LEU A 153 1.40 -31.48 -10.19
N ALA A 154 1.52 -32.64 -10.84
CA ALA A 154 1.54 -32.78 -12.31
C ALA A 154 0.16 -32.96 -12.95
N GLU A 155 -0.92 -33.09 -12.16
CA GLU A 155 -2.27 -33.20 -12.70
C GLU A 155 -2.88 -31.81 -12.91
N PHE A 156 -3.59 -31.64 -14.03
CA PHE A 156 -4.30 -30.42 -14.38
C PHE A 156 -5.21 -29.95 -13.23
N VAL A 157 -4.97 -28.75 -12.71
CA VAL A 157 -5.69 -28.18 -11.57
C VAL A 157 -6.17 -26.77 -11.90
N ALA A 158 -7.43 -26.50 -11.62
CA ALA A 158 -7.95 -25.13 -11.68
C ALA A 158 -7.49 -24.32 -10.45
N LEU A 159 -6.74 -23.25 -10.70
CA LEU A 159 -6.19 -22.35 -9.68
C LEU A 159 -7.13 -21.18 -9.46
N ALA A 160 -7.67 -21.04 -8.23
CA ALA A 160 -8.39 -19.85 -7.81
C ALA A 160 -7.45 -18.72 -7.36
N SER A 161 -7.77 -17.50 -7.72
CA SER A 161 -7.14 -16.29 -7.16
C SER A 161 -8.17 -15.21 -6.87
N SER A 162 -7.79 -14.18 -6.13
CA SER A 162 -8.64 -13.01 -5.88
C SER A 162 -8.70 -12.01 -7.04
N GLY A 163 -8.36 -12.46 -8.24
CA GLY A 163 -8.40 -11.68 -9.47
C GLY A 163 -7.05 -11.55 -10.16
N GLN A 164 -7.09 -11.14 -11.41
CA GLN A 164 -5.92 -10.98 -12.26
C GLN A 164 -4.94 -9.93 -11.70
N GLY A 165 -3.63 -10.18 -11.77
CA GLY A 165 -2.60 -9.27 -11.26
C GLY A 165 -2.46 -9.22 -9.74
N THR A 166 -3.27 -9.96 -8.99
CA THR A 166 -3.09 -10.05 -7.53
C THR A 166 -1.85 -10.88 -7.17
N PRO A 167 -1.28 -10.74 -5.95
CA PRO A 167 -0.14 -11.54 -5.51
C PRO A 167 -0.36 -13.04 -5.68
N TYR A 168 -1.57 -13.50 -5.51
CA TYR A 168 -1.97 -14.91 -5.62
C TYR A 168 -1.96 -15.42 -7.06
N HIS A 169 -2.45 -14.60 -7.99
CA HIS A 169 -2.32 -14.88 -9.43
C HIS A 169 -0.86 -14.92 -9.86
N MET A 170 -0.09 -13.89 -9.47
CA MET A 170 1.33 -13.80 -9.81
C MET A 170 2.14 -14.97 -9.25
N ALA A 171 1.88 -15.37 -8.00
CA ALA A 171 2.48 -16.54 -7.39
C ALA A 171 2.11 -17.82 -8.13
N GLY A 172 0.86 -17.94 -8.59
CA GLY A 172 0.38 -19.07 -9.38
C GLY A 172 1.06 -19.19 -10.72
N GLU A 173 1.21 -18.10 -11.45
CA GLU A 173 1.91 -18.08 -12.75
C GLU A 173 3.41 -18.38 -12.60
N LEU A 174 4.05 -17.83 -11.56
CA LEU A 174 5.43 -18.18 -11.24
C LEU A 174 5.56 -19.68 -10.92
N PHE A 175 4.64 -20.22 -10.11
CA PHE A 175 4.60 -21.64 -9.77
C PHE A 175 4.41 -22.52 -11.01
N LYS A 176 3.42 -22.19 -11.85
CA LYS A 176 3.15 -22.84 -13.14
C LYS A 176 4.42 -22.90 -14.00
N THR A 177 5.09 -21.76 -14.15
CA THR A 177 6.29 -21.63 -14.99
C THR A 177 7.46 -22.46 -14.45
N MET A 178 7.74 -22.36 -13.14
CA MET A 178 8.88 -23.04 -12.52
C MET A 178 8.66 -24.56 -12.40
N ALA A 179 7.43 -24.97 -12.12
CA ALA A 179 7.09 -26.40 -11.98
C ALA A 179 6.86 -27.09 -13.34
N GLY A 180 6.73 -26.33 -14.45
CA GLY A 180 6.46 -26.88 -15.77
C GLY A 180 5.08 -27.55 -15.89
N ILE A 181 4.10 -27.09 -15.12
CA ILE A 181 2.73 -27.66 -15.08
C ILE A 181 1.74 -26.70 -15.75
N ASP A 182 0.62 -27.23 -16.20
CA ASP A 182 -0.47 -26.40 -16.73
C ASP A 182 -1.56 -26.18 -15.68
N LEU A 183 -1.88 -24.90 -15.41
CA LEU A 183 -2.89 -24.46 -14.47
C LEU A 183 -3.86 -23.53 -15.20
N VAL A 184 -5.15 -23.78 -15.06
CA VAL A 184 -6.18 -22.86 -15.53
C VAL A 184 -6.50 -21.86 -14.44
N HIS A 185 -6.22 -20.58 -14.69
CA HIS A 185 -6.55 -19.51 -13.75
C HIS A 185 -8.04 -19.20 -13.74
N VAL A 186 -8.66 -19.24 -12.56
CA VAL A 186 -10.06 -18.88 -12.32
C VAL A 186 -10.09 -17.65 -11.43
N PRO A 187 -10.28 -16.44 -11.99
CA PRO A 187 -10.31 -15.20 -11.22
C PRO A 187 -11.64 -15.04 -10.50
N TYR A 188 -11.59 -14.78 -9.19
CA TYR A 188 -12.71 -14.38 -8.35
C TYR A 188 -12.66 -12.86 -8.09
N ARG A 189 -13.76 -12.29 -7.60
CA ARG A 189 -13.84 -10.85 -7.29
C ARG A 189 -13.02 -10.47 -6.05
N ASN A 190 -12.83 -11.40 -5.13
CA ASN A 190 -12.09 -11.21 -3.89
C ASN A 190 -11.61 -12.54 -3.31
N SER A 191 -10.70 -12.47 -2.33
CA SER A 191 -10.12 -13.67 -1.69
C SER A 191 -11.17 -14.51 -0.94
N GLY A 192 -12.18 -13.88 -0.34
CA GLY A 192 -13.24 -14.59 0.38
C GLY A 192 -14.05 -15.50 -0.53
N GLU A 193 -14.46 -15.01 -1.71
CA GLU A 193 -15.17 -15.81 -2.72
C GLU A 193 -14.29 -16.94 -3.26
N ALA A 194 -13.00 -16.66 -3.56
CA ALA A 194 -12.05 -17.66 -4.03
C ALA A 194 -11.85 -18.77 -2.96
N ARG A 195 -11.75 -18.39 -1.69
CA ARG A 195 -11.62 -19.33 -0.57
C ARG A 195 -12.85 -20.22 -0.44
N ASN A 196 -14.05 -19.65 -0.53
CA ASN A 196 -15.30 -20.43 -0.56
C ASN A 196 -15.32 -21.38 -1.75
N GLY A 197 -14.80 -20.97 -2.92
CA GLY A 197 -14.69 -21.80 -4.11
C GLY A 197 -13.83 -23.04 -3.91
N VAL A 198 -12.67 -22.91 -3.27
CA VAL A 198 -11.81 -24.07 -2.99
C VAL A 198 -12.35 -24.94 -1.85
N ILE A 199 -12.90 -24.34 -0.80
CA ILE A 199 -13.54 -25.10 0.31
C ILE A 199 -14.75 -25.91 -0.18
N GLY A 200 -15.55 -25.32 -1.10
CA GLY A 200 -16.70 -25.97 -1.72
C GLY A 200 -16.36 -26.92 -2.87
N GLY A 201 -15.09 -27.10 -3.21
CA GLY A 201 -14.65 -28.00 -4.30
C GLY A 201 -14.99 -27.53 -5.71
N GLN A 202 -15.42 -26.27 -5.88
CA GLN A 202 -15.71 -25.68 -7.20
C GLN A 202 -14.41 -25.48 -8.02
N VAL A 203 -13.30 -25.23 -7.34
CA VAL A 203 -11.95 -25.20 -7.86
C VAL A 203 -11.07 -26.09 -7.01
N GLN A 204 -10.04 -26.66 -7.60
CA GLN A 204 -9.22 -27.70 -6.96
C GLN A 204 -8.12 -27.10 -6.10
N MET A 205 -7.59 -25.93 -6.46
CA MET A 205 -6.41 -25.33 -5.84
C MET A 205 -6.62 -23.83 -5.63
N MET A 206 -5.99 -23.30 -4.60
CA MET A 206 -5.87 -21.86 -4.36
C MET A 206 -4.49 -21.54 -3.80
N ILE A 207 -3.97 -20.38 -4.16
CA ILE A 207 -2.88 -19.72 -3.43
C ILE A 207 -3.49 -18.54 -2.69
N ASP A 208 -3.26 -18.45 -1.38
CA ASP A 208 -3.77 -17.35 -0.53
C ASP A 208 -2.73 -16.98 0.52
N ALA A 209 -2.90 -15.85 1.19
CA ALA A 209 -2.05 -15.48 2.31
C ALA A 209 -2.21 -16.47 3.48
N VAL A 210 -1.11 -16.84 4.10
CA VAL A 210 -1.11 -17.66 5.32
C VAL A 210 -2.02 -17.02 6.38
N THR A 211 -1.96 -15.70 6.52
CA THR A 211 -2.74 -14.94 7.51
C THR A 211 -4.24 -15.16 7.46
N THR A 212 -4.79 -15.49 6.30
CA THR A 212 -6.24 -15.68 6.10
C THR A 212 -6.63 -17.13 5.84
N MET A 213 -5.67 -17.97 5.41
CA MET A 213 -5.95 -19.37 5.04
C MET A 213 -5.60 -20.38 6.15
N ALA A 214 -4.64 -20.05 7.03
CA ALA A 214 -4.22 -20.98 8.08
C ALA A 214 -5.36 -21.54 8.96
N PRO A 215 -6.39 -20.76 9.35
CA PRO A 215 -7.53 -21.30 10.08
C PRO A 215 -8.28 -22.41 9.32
N ASN A 216 -8.44 -22.29 8.00
CA ASN A 216 -9.14 -23.28 7.17
C ASN A 216 -8.28 -24.55 7.00
N VAL A 217 -6.95 -24.41 6.93
CA VAL A 217 -6.01 -25.54 6.95
C VAL A 217 -6.10 -26.29 8.27
N ASN A 218 -6.00 -25.57 9.41
CA ASN A 218 -6.04 -26.15 10.75
C ASN A 218 -7.39 -26.84 11.07
N GLN A 219 -8.49 -26.38 10.43
CA GLN A 219 -9.82 -27.01 10.53
C GLN A 219 -10.02 -28.17 9.53
N GLY A 220 -9.02 -28.46 8.67
CA GLY A 220 -9.13 -29.53 7.67
C GLY A 220 -10.10 -29.24 6.52
N GLN A 221 -10.55 -27.98 6.37
CA GLN A 221 -11.43 -27.58 5.28
C GLN A 221 -10.72 -27.56 3.93
N VAL A 222 -9.43 -27.35 3.94
CA VAL A 222 -8.51 -27.47 2.81
C VAL A 222 -7.24 -28.17 3.27
N ARG A 223 -6.49 -28.76 2.33
CA ARG A 223 -5.19 -29.35 2.61
C ARG A 223 -4.09 -28.45 2.08
N ALA A 224 -3.18 -28.00 2.95
CA ALA A 224 -1.99 -27.28 2.56
C ALA A 224 -0.96 -28.23 1.94
N LEU A 225 -0.35 -27.81 0.82
CA LEU A 225 0.71 -28.56 0.14
C LEU A 225 2.07 -27.96 0.45
N ALA A 226 2.20 -26.64 0.43
CA ALA A 226 3.44 -25.94 0.73
C ALA A 226 3.17 -24.48 1.10
N THR A 227 4.10 -23.87 1.84
CA THR A 227 4.19 -22.42 2.06
C THR A 227 5.27 -21.82 1.15
N THR A 228 5.14 -20.56 0.81
CA THR A 228 5.96 -19.91 -0.23
C THR A 228 7.17 -19.15 0.34
N GLY A 229 7.34 -19.15 1.64
CA GLY A 229 8.48 -18.51 2.32
C GLY A 229 9.76 -19.33 2.21
N LYS A 230 10.88 -18.72 2.59
CA LYS A 230 12.20 -19.38 2.69
C LYS A 230 12.28 -20.39 3.83
N THR A 231 11.46 -20.18 4.84
CA THR A 231 11.34 -21.05 6.02
C THR A 231 9.88 -21.42 6.24
N ARG A 232 9.62 -22.50 6.93
CA ARG A 232 8.26 -22.91 7.26
C ARG A 232 7.54 -21.84 8.08
N SER A 233 6.24 -21.67 7.82
CA SER A 233 5.41 -20.74 8.58
C SER A 233 5.25 -21.20 10.03
N SER A 234 5.40 -20.28 10.99
CA SER A 234 5.21 -20.56 12.42
C SER A 234 3.80 -21.02 12.78
N VAL A 235 2.81 -20.68 11.97
CA VAL A 235 1.40 -21.07 12.19
C VAL A 235 1.00 -22.33 11.42
N LEU A 236 1.88 -22.82 10.53
CA LEU A 236 1.73 -24.07 9.76
C LEU A 236 3.06 -24.85 9.74
N PRO A 237 3.63 -25.20 10.91
CA PRO A 237 5.00 -25.74 10.99
C PRO A 237 5.17 -27.11 10.30
N GLU A 238 4.08 -27.88 10.17
CA GLU A 238 4.09 -29.18 9.51
C GLU A 238 4.05 -29.07 7.98
N VAL A 239 3.69 -27.88 7.44
CA VAL A 239 3.61 -27.66 6.01
C VAL A 239 5.00 -27.29 5.48
N PRO A 240 5.56 -28.04 4.51
CA PRO A 240 6.87 -27.73 3.94
C PRO A 240 6.85 -26.42 3.16
N THR A 241 8.02 -25.85 2.92
CA THR A 241 8.14 -24.77 1.91
C THR A 241 8.07 -25.35 0.49
N VAL A 242 7.77 -24.52 -0.49
CA VAL A 242 7.78 -24.93 -1.91
C VAL A 242 9.18 -25.40 -2.31
N GLU A 243 10.24 -24.82 -1.75
CA GLU A 243 11.63 -25.25 -1.95
C GLU A 243 11.87 -26.63 -1.38
N GLU A 244 11.46 -26.90 -0.12
CA GLU A 244 11.52 -28.24 0.50
C GLU A 244 10.70 -29.27 -0.28
N ALA A 245 9.62 -28.84 -0.93
CA ALA A 245 8.76 -29.68 -1.76
C ALA A 245 9.32 -29.95 -3.17
N GLY A 246 10.55 -29.49 -3.48
CA GLY A 246 11.28 -29.84 -4.70
C GLY A 246 11.31 -28.76 -5.78
N LEU A 247 10.94 -27.51 -5.48
CA LEU A 247 11.02 -26.40 -6.41
C LEU A 247 11.97 -25.30 -5.88
N PRO A 248 13.28 -25.49 -6.00
CA PRO A 248 14.27 -24.58 -5.44
C PRO A 248 14.20 -23.19 -6.08
N GLY A 249 14.41 -22.16 -5.26
CA GLY A 249 14.38 -20.76 -5.69
C GLY A 249 12.99 -20.16 -5.88
N TYR A 250 11.92 -20.91 -5.61
CA TYR A 250 10.57 -20.34 -5.58
C TYR A 250 10.37 -19.53 -4.32
N GLU A 251 10.03 -18.25 -4.49
CA GLU A 251 9.71 -17.35 -3.39
C GLU A 251 8.60 -16.38 -3.82
N ALA A 252 7.50 -16.39 -3.10
CA ALA A 252 6.41 -15.46 -3.25
C ALA A 252 5.89 -15.02 -1.88
N ALA A 253 5.64 -13.73 -1.72
CA ALA A 253 5.08 -13.17 -0.51
C ALA A 253 4.10 -12.05 -0.86
N ILE A 254 3.20 -11.76 0.04
CA ILE A 254 2.42 -10.53 0.01
C ILE A 254 2.97 -9.57 1.05
N TRP A 255 3.25 -8.36 0.67
CA TRP A 255 3.54 -7.26 1.57
C TRP A 255 2.49 -6.17 1.42
N LEU A 256 2.26 -5.41 2.48
CA LEU A 256 1.30 -4.33 2.54
C LEU A 256 1.99 -3.04 2.95
N GLY A 257 1.50 -1.92 2.45
CA GLY A 257 2.01 -0.59 2.79
C GLY A 257 0.99 0.51 2.52
N LEU A 258 1.30 1.70 2.98
CA LEU A 258 0.50 2.91 2.75
C LEU A 258 1.24 3.91 1.87
N MET A 259 0.49 4.51 0.95
CA MET A 259 0.91 5.64 0.12
C MET A 259 -0.07 6.81 0.24
N ALA A 260 0.38 8.00 -0.12
CA ALA A 260 -0.45 9.19 -0.25
C ALA A 260 -0.36 9.77 -1.67
N PRO A 261 -1.30 10.62 -2.12
CA PRO A 261 -1.19 11.37 -3.38
C PRO A 261 0.10 12.20 -3.43
N THR A 262 0.72 12.26 -4.61
CA THR A 262 1.91 13.10 -4.84
C THR A 262 1.57 14.57 -4.59
N GLY A 263 2.48 15.28 -3.89
CA GLY A 263 2.25 16.65 -3.44
C GLY A 263 1.78 16.74 -1.98
N THR A 264 1.52 15.62 -1.31
CA THR A 264 1.26 15.61 0.14
C THR A 264 2.47 16.21 0.88
N PRO A 265 2.28 17.18 1.80
CA PRO A 265 3.38 17.86 2.47
C PRO A 265 4.29 16.89 3.22
N LYS A 266 5.61 17.10 3.10
CA LYS A 266 6.62 16.24 3.74
C LYS A 266 6.40 16.06 5.25
N PRO A 267 6.07 17.10 6.05
CA PRO A 267 5.78 16.92 7.47
C PRO A 267 4.58 16.00 7.75
N VAL A 268 3.59 15.95 6.85
CA VAL A 268 2.45 15.04 6.95
C VAL A 268 2.90 13.59 6.70
N ILE A 269 3.71 13.36 5.67
CA ILE A 269 4.28 12.05 5.36
C ILE A 269 5.14 11.54 6.52
N GLU A 270 6.02 12.39 7.07
CA GLU A 270 6.90 12.04 8.21
C GLU A 270 6.08 11.71 9.47
N LYS A 271 5.04 12.50 9.77
CA LYS A 271 4.14 12.24 10.90
C LYS A 271 3.39 10.92 10.76
N LEU A 272 2.85 10.64 9.57
CA LEU A 272 2.19 9.35 9.27
C LEU A 272 3.18 8.19 9.33
N ASN A 273 4.37 8.33 8.74
CA ASN A 273 5.41 7.31 8.79
C ASN A 273 5.79 6.96 10.23
N GLY A 274 6.06 7.98 11.07
CA GLY A 274 6.36 7.77 12.49
C GLY A 274 5.24 7.01 13.20
N ALA A 275 3.99 7.48 13.06
CA ALA A 275 2.83 6.85 13.70
C ALA A 275 2.62 5.39 13.24
N ILE A 276 2.83 5.10 11.93
CA ILE A 276 2.72 3.74 11.39
C ILE A 276 3.85 2.86 11.94
N ASN A 277 5.11 3.33 11.88
CA ASN A 277 6.25 2.58 12.37
C ASN A 277 6.17 2.28 13.88
N ASP A 278 5.60 3.19 14.67
CA ASP A 278 5.33 2.96 16.07
C ASP A 278 4.21 1.94 16.28
N ALA A 279 3.13 2.04 15.49
CA ALA A 279 2.01 1.11 15.55
C ALA A 279 2.42 -0.33 15.22
N VAL A 280 3.18 -0.54 14.13
CA VAL A 280 3.60 -1.89 13.70
C VAL A 280 4.59 -2.57 14.66
N LYS A 281 5.23 -1.79 15.55
CA LYS A 281 6.16 -2.29 16.57
C LYS A 281 5.48 -2.55 17.92
N ARG A 282 4.21 -2.20 18.09
CA ARG A 282 3.48 -2.46 19.35
C ARG A 282 3.43 -3.96 19.63
N PRO A 283 3.78 -4.40 20.86
CA PRO A 283 3.84 -5.83 21.18
C PRO A 283 2.55 -6.60 20.86
N GLU A 284 1.39 -5.99 21.09
CA GLU A 284 0.09 -6.58 20.80
C GLU A 284 -0.16 -6.76 19.29
N ILE A 285 0.31 -5.83 18.45
CA ILE A 285 0.20 -5.92 16.99
C ILE A 285 1.20 -6.94 16.44
N VAL A 286 2.44 -6.91 16.92
CA VAL A 286 3.47 -7.89 16.56
C VAL A 286 3.01 -9.29 16.89
N LYS A 287 2.47 -9.50 18.11
CA LYS A 287 1.92 -10.79 18.52
C LYS A 287 0.75 -11.21 17.64
N LEU A 288 -0.21 -10.33 17.39
CA LEU A 288 -1.38 -10.64 16.56
C LEU A 288 -0.97 -11.05 15.14
N TRP A 289 0.01 -10.37 14.54
CA TRP A 289 0.51 -10.75 13.22
C TRP A 289 1.30 -12.05 13.25
N ALA A 290 2.14 -12.25 14.26
CA ALA A 290 2.85 -13.51 14.42
C ALA A 290 1.90 -14.71 14.58
N ASP A 291 0.82 -14.55 15.35
CA ASP A 291 -0.26 -15.54 15.51
C ASP A 291 -1.00 -15.83 14.18
N GLN A 292 -0.90 -14.92 13.21
CA GLN A 292 -1.45 -15.05 11.84
C GLN A 292 -0.41 -15.48 10.80
N GLY A 293 0.87 -15.57 11.15
CA GLY A 293 1.95 -15.88 10.22
C GLY A 293 2.41 -14.69 9.37
N ALA A 294 2.29 -13.48 9.88
CA ALA A 294 2.84 -12.27 9.28
C ALA A 294 3.93 -11.67 10.15
N LEU A 295 4.84 -10.93 9.52
CA LEU A 295 5.91 -10.20 10.17
C LEU A 295 5.73 -8.69 9.94
N PRO A 296 5.94 -7.85 10.96
CA PRO A 296 5.91 -6.40 10.78
C PRO A 296 7.03 -5.94 9.86
N MET A 297 6.76 -4.88 9.09
CA MET A 297 7.75 -4.14 8.32
C MET A 297 7.79 -2.70 8.80
N SER A 298 9.00 -2.14 8.91
CA SER A 298 9.22 -0.75 9.34
C SER A 298 10.35 -0.15 8.50
N MET A 299 10.05 0.93 7.77
CA MET A 299 10.99 1.65 6.90
C MET A 299 10.70 3.15 6.94
N THR A 300 11.71 3.96 6.65
CA THR A 300 11.50 5.35 6.29
C THR A 300 10.80 5.47 4.92
N PRO A 301 10.22 6.62 4.57
CA PRO A 301 9.63 6.82 3.24
C PRO A 301 10.63 6.60 2.11
N GLU A 302 11.90 7.00 2.29
CA GLU A 302 12.98 6.85 1.32
C GLU A 302 13.41 5.39 1.14
N GLU A 303 13.47 4.61 2.24
CA GLU A 303 13.74 3.17 2.17
C GLU A 303 12.59 2.44 1.49
N PHE A 304 11.36 2.83 1.79
CA PHE A 304 10.18 2.24 1.15
C PHE A 304 10.10 2.60 -0.34
N ASP A 305 10.46 3.83 -0.75
CA ASP A 305 10.58 4.19 -2.17
C ASP A 305 11.57 3.28 -2.92
N LYS A 306 12.75 3.05 -2.33
CA LYS A 306 13.75 2.13 -2.92
C LYS A 306 13.22 0.71 -3.02
N PHE A 307 12.55 0.23 -1.97
CA PHE A 307 11.92 -1.09 -1.95
C PHE A 307 10.88 -1.22 -3.07
N LEU A 308 9.98 -0.24 -3.23
CA LEU A 308 8.95 -0.25 -4.27
C LEU A 308 9.53 -0.27 -5.67
N ARG A 309 10.57 0.53 -5.94
CA ARG A 309 11.25 0.53 -7.24
C ARG A 309 11.91 -0.82 -7.56
N SER A 310 12.52 -1.44 -6.57
CA SER A 310 13.08 -2.79 -6.70
C SER A 310 12.00 -3.83 -6.97
N ASP A 311 10.87 -3.74 -6.26
CA ASP A 311 9.75 -4.65 -6.42
C ASP A 311 9.08 -4.51 -7.81
N ILE A 312 8.97 -3.27 -8.34
CA ILE A 312 8.51 -3.03 -9.72
C ILE A 312 9.39 -3.75 -10.74
N VAL A 313 10.72 -3.68 -10.58
CA VAL A 313 11.67 -4.36 -11.48
C VAL A 313 11.52 -5.87 -11.37
N LYS A 314 11.46 -6.41 -10.14
CA LYS A 314 11.23 -7.84 -9.88
C LYS A 314 9.98 -8.35 -10.61
N TRP A 315 8.87 -7.67 -10.45
CA TRP A 315 7.61 -8.08 -11.07
C TRP A 315 7.59 -7.88 -12.57
N ALA A 316 8.27 -6.87 -13.11
CA ALA A 316 8.43 -6.71 -14.56
C ALA A 316 9.14 -7.92 -15.20
N ASP A 317 10.13 -8.49 -14.50
CA ASP A 317 10.84 -9.70 -14.99
C ASP A 317 9.94 -10.94 -14.88
N VAL A 318 9.19 -11.11 -13.80
CA VAL A 318 8.23 -12.22 -13.66
C VAL A 318 7.14 -12.16 -14.71
N VAL A 319 6.58 -10.97 -15.00
CA VAL A 319 5.53 -10.78 -16.03
C VAL A 319 6.00 -11.16 -17.43
N LYS A 320 7.31 -11.08 -17.73
CA LYS A 320 7.85 -11.53 -19.01
C LYS A 320 7.72 -13.04 -19.23
N LEU A 321 7.63 -13.81 -18.14
CA LEU A 321 7.50 -15.26 -18.17
C LEU A 321 6.08 -15.74 -18.48
N PHE A 322 5.09 -14.85 -18.43
CA PHE A 322 3.70 -15.24 -18.66
C PHE A 322 3.42 -15.44 -20.16
N PRO A 323 2.85 -16.61 -20.52
CA PRO A 323 2.55 -16.91 -21.93
C PRO A 323 1.46 -16.00 -22.51
N ASP A 324 0.49 -15.61 -21.68
CA ASP A 324 -0.63 -14.74 -22.06
C ASP A 324 -0.54 -13.43 -21.26
N LYS A 325 -0.02 -12.37 -21.89
CA LYS A 325 -0.13 -11.02 -21.32
C LYS A 325 -1.58 -10.56 -21.42
N PRO A 326 -2.18 -10.04 -20.32
CA PRO A 326 -3.55 -9.56 -20.32
C PRO A 326 -3.74 -8.34 -21.23
#